data_0c0bd3e88c3d709df17454a567e61c40
#
_entry.id   0c0bd3e88c3d709df17454a567e61c40
#
_cell.length_a   1.000
_cell.length_b   1.000
_cell.length_c   1.000
_cell.angle_alpha   90.00
_cell.angle_beta   90.00
_cell.angle_gamma   90.00
#
_symmetry.space_group_name_H-M   'P 1'
#
loop_
_entity.id
_entity.type
_entity.pdbx_description
1 polymer ?
#
loop_
_entity_poly.entity_id
_entity_poly.type
_entity_poly.pdbx_seq_one_letter_code
_entity_poly.pdbx_strand_id
1 'polypeptide(L)'
;MARRYYSSIAARTTLSADVTNVANTIGVTAVSGWPESFPYTLIIDQDTINEEVVTVTNRAGTTLTVTRGVDGSTGVAHSAGAAVNHGVSARDFDEPNAHVNTDVKHVLVVTSGTRPGSPSAGQVIFETDTASYFGWNGTAWAPIGGAGGAGLQDVFFLMGA
;
A
#
# COMPACT_ATOMS: atom_id res chain seq x y z
N MET A 1 -0.10 -4.44 4.37
CA MET A 1 0.14 -3.90 3.01
C MET A 1 1.49 -3.18 3.03
N ALA A 2 2.40 -3.49 2.10
CA ALA A 2 3.71 -2.84 2.05
C ALA A 2 3.59 -1.54 1.25
N ARG A 3 4.11 -0.43 1.81
CA ARG A 3 4.20 0.85 1.10
C ARG A 3 5.11 0.68 -0.12
N ARG A 4 4.69 1.15 -1.29
CA ARG A 4 5.56 1.30 -2.46
C ARG A 4 6.11 2.71 -2.54
N TYR A 5 7.29 2.83 -3.14
CA TYR A 5 7.98 4.10 -3.30
C TYR A 5 7.95 4.53 -4.76
N TYR A 6 7.77 5.82 -4.98
CA TYR A 6 7.63 6.41 -6.30
C TYR A 6 8.60 7.57 -6.49
N SER A 7 8.96 7.83 -7.74
CA SER A 7 9.77 8.97 -8.13
C SER A 7 9.23 9.56 -9.43
N SER A 8 8.92 10.85 -9.42
CA SER A 8 8.47 11.58 -10.61
C SER A 8 9.61 11.96 -11.56
N ILE A 9 10.87 11.75 -11.15
CA ILE A 9 12.07 12.08 -11.94
C ILE A 9 12.82 10.82 -12.41
N ALA A 10 12.22 9.64 -12.24
CA ALA A 10 12.81 8.37 -12.65
C ALA A 10 12.96 8.34 -14.17
N ALA A 11 14.20 8.28 -14.63
CA ALA A 11 14.49 8.20 -16.06
C ALA A 11 14.17 6.80 -16.61
N ARG A 12 13.67 6.74 -17.83
CA ARG A 12 13.57 5.51 -18.63
C ARG A 12 14.95 4.90 -18.80
N THR A 13 15.03 3.57 -18.83
CA THR A 13 16.25 2.83 -19.06
C THR A 13 15.98 1.58 -19.89
N THR A 14 16.97 0.72 -20.07
CA THR A 14 16.84 -0.55 -20.79
C THR A 14 17.49 -1.67 -20.01
N LEU A 15 17.10 -2.91 -20.27
CA LEU A 15 17.81 -4.08 -19.78
C LEU A 15 19.23 -4.12 -20.34
N SER A 16 20.21 -4.42 -19.49
CA SER A 16 21.63 -4.52 -19.88
C SER A 16 22.01 -5.88 -20.46
N ALA A 17 21.18 -6.91 -20.29
CA ALA A 17 21.35 -8.27 -20.77
C ALA A 17 20.00 -8.96 -20.94
N ASP A 18 19.98 -10.08 -21.66
CA ASP A 18 18.81 -10.94 -21.77
C ASP A 18 18.38 -11.46 -20.41
N VAL A 19 17.06 -11.55 -20.20
CA VAL A 19 16.44 -12.00 -18.95
C VAL A 19 15.49 -13.15 -19.25
N THR A 20 15.67 -14.29 -18.58
CA THR A 20 14.74 -15.41 -18.69
C THR A 20 13.43 -15.12 -17.93
N ASN A 21 12.37 -15.85 -18.26
CA ASN A 21 11.07 -15.73 -17.61
C ASN A 21 11.04 -16.07 -16.11
N VAL A 22 12.08 -16.73 -15.59
CA VAL A 22 12.20 -17.13 -14.18
C VAL A 22 13.30 -16.40 -13.40
N ALA A 23 14.07 -15.52 -14.08
CA ALA A 23 15.13 -14.77 -13.43
C ALA A 23 14.55 -13.76 -12.44
N ASN A 24 14.99 -13.81 -11.20
CA ASN A 24 14.64 -12.86 -10.14
C ASN A 24 15.70 -11.77 -9.91
N THR A 25 16.75 -11.77 -10.73
CA THR A 25 17.78 -10.74 -10.77
C THR A 25 17.88 -10.22 -12.19
N ILE A 26 17.77 -8.92 -12.37
CA ILE A 26 17.84 -8.26 -13.68
C ILE A 26 18.83 -7.09 -13.64
N GLY A 27 19.54 -6.90 -14.74
CA GLY A 27 20.45 -5.77 -14.91
C GLY A 27 19.79 -4.69 -15.77
N VAL A 28 19.98 -3.42 -15.41
CA VAL A 28 19.57 -2.26 -16.21
C VAL A 28 20.78 -1.39 -16.55
N THR A 29 20.67 -0.56 -17.59
CA THR A 29 21.78 0.30 -18.04
C THR A 29 21.97 1.53 -17.16
N ALA A 30 20.92 2.04 -16.51
CA ALA A 30 20.96 3.17 -15.60
C ALA A 30 19.78 3.14 -14.62
N VAL A 31 19.91 3.87 -13.50
CA VAL A 31 18.88 4.01 -12.45
C VAL A 31 18.70 5.48 -12.02
N SER A 32 18.87 6.41 -12.96
CA SER A 32 18.83 7.85 -12.68
C SER A 32 17.46 8.28 -12.18
N GLY A 33 17.42 8.91 -11.00
CA GLY A 33 16.18 9.41 -10.38
C GLY A 33 15.24 8.33 -9.84
N TRP A 34 15.64 7.06 -9.82
CA TRP A 34 14.80 5.98 -9.31
C TRP A 34 14.72 6.00 -7.77
N PRO A 35 13.66 5.42 -7.16
CA PRO A 35 13.55 5.34 -5.71
C PRO A 35 14.77 4.65 -5.06
N GLU A 36 15.22 5.18 -3.93
CA GLU A 36 16.27 4.57 -3.10
C GLU A 36 15.71 3.60 -2.05
N SER A 37 14.40 3.65 -1.83
CA SER A 37 13.69 2.77 -0.89
C SER A 37 12.85 1.73 -1.64
N PHE A 38 12.59 0.60 -0.99
CA PHE A 38 11.89 -0.55 -1.58
C PHE A 38 10.61 -0.90 -0.81
N PRO A 39 9.63 -1.56 -1.44
CA PRO A 39 9.56 -1.93 -2.86
C PRO A 39 9.09 -0.79 -3.77
N TYR A 40 9.32 -0.93 -5.08
CA TYR A 40 8.74 -0.08 -6.12
C TYR A 40 8.42 -0.88 -7.39
N THR A 41 7.60 -0.31 -8.28
CA THR A 41 7.13 -0.98 -9.49
C THR A 41 7.96 -0.57 -10.70
N LEU A 42 8.30 -1.55 -11.54
CA LEU A 42 8.80 -1.34 -12.90
C LEU A 42 7.90 -2.04 -13.91
N ILE A 43 7.88 -1.51 -15.13
CA ILE A 43 7.22 -2.08 -16.28
C ILE A 43 8.28 -2.32 -17.34
N ILE A 44 8.40 -3.55 -17.81
CA ILE A 44 9.33 -3.97 -18.88
C ILE A 44 8.52 -4.14 -20.14
N ASP A 45 9.05 -3.66 -21.28
CA ASP A 45 8.41 -3.71 -22.61
C ASP A 45 6.96 -3.20 -22.61
N GLN A 46 6.73 -2.07 -21.90
CA GLN A 46 5.41 -1.44 -21.79
C GLN A 46 4.77 -1.23 -23.17
N ASP A 47 3.45 -1.44 -23.23
CA ASP A 47 2.60 -1.31 -24.43
C ASP A 47 2.94 -2.34 -25.54
N THR A 48 3.58 -3.45 -25.17
CA THR A 48 3.84 -4.57 -26.09
C THR A 48 3.17 -5.86 -25.62
N ILE A 49 3.19 -6.91 -26.48
CA ILE A 49 2.69 -8.25 -26.12
C ILE A 49 3.54 -8.90 -25.01
N ASN A 50 4.76 -8.43 -24.79
CA ASN A 50 5.69 -8.92 -23.77
C ASN A 50 5.72 -8.02 -22.52
N GLU A 51 4.74 -7.13 -22.38
CA GLU A 51 4.69 -6.27 -21.21
C GLU A 51 4.66 -7.09 -19.92
N GLU A 52 5.55 -6.74 -19.01
CA GLU A 52 5.61 -7.36 -17.69
C GLU A 52 5.75 -6.32 -16.60
N VAL A 53 4.92 -6.44 -15.56
CA VAL A 53 5.02 -5.66 -14.35
C VAL A 53 5.84 -6.44 -13.32
N VAL A 54 6.86 -5.81 -12.76
CA VAL A 54 7.72 -6.40 -11.75
C VAL A 54 7.81 -5.52 -10.51
N THR A 55 8.03 -6.15 -9.36
CA THR A 55 8.32 -5.42 -8.10
C THR A 55 9.80 -5.51 -7.82
N VAL A 56 10.48 -4.38 -7.71
CA VAL A 56 11.86 -4.33 -7.21
C VAL A 56 11.82 -4.40 -5.69
N THR A 57 12.53 -5.37 -5.13
CA THR A 57 12.61 -5.62 -3.69
C THR A 57 13.96 -5.23 -3.10
N ASN A 58 14.99 -5.14 -3.96
CA ASN A 58 16.33 -4.69 -3.59
C ASN A 58 17.11 -4.23 -4.83
N ARG A 59 18.17 -3.45 -4.62
CA ARG A 59 19.05 -2.95 -5.68
C ARG A 59 20.50 -2.83 -5.20
N ALA A 60 21.43 -3.26 -6.05
CA ALA A 60 22.86 -3.06 -5.89
C ALA A 60 23.41 -2.41 -7.18
N GLY A 61 23.61 -1.09 -7.17
CA GLY A 61 23.94 -0.34 -8.38
C GLY A 61 22.84 -0.47 -9.43
N THR A 62 23.17 -1.02 -10.60
CA THR A 62 22.22 -1.29 -11.71
C THR A 62 21.67 -2.72 -11.71
N THR A 63 22.01 -3.54 -10.72
CA THR A 63 21.47 -4.90 -10.55
C THR A 63 20.29 -4.85 -9.59
N LEU A 64 19.14 -5.36 -10.03
CA LEU A 64 17.87 -5.32 -9.31
C LEU A 64 17.46 -6.73 -8.89
N THR A 65 16.99 -6.89 -7.66
CA THR A 65 16.27 -8.09 -7.22
C THR A 65 14.78 -7.82 -7.39
N VAL A 66 14.08 -8.71 -8.09
CA VAL A 66 12.68 -8.48 -8.48
C VAL A 66 11.78 -9.68 -8.18
N THR A 67 10.51 -9.39 -7.94
CA THR A 67 9.41 -10.36 -8.08
C THR A 67 8.79 -10.14 -9.45
N ARG A 68 8.71 -11.23 -10.24
CA ARG A 68 8.25 -11.23 -11.63
C ARG A 68 6.75 -11.46 -11.74
N GLY A 69 6.19 -11.04 -12.87
CA GLY A 69 4.81 -11.37 -13.25
C GLY A 69 3.77 -10.94 -12.23
N VAL A 70 3.85 -9.72 -11.73
CA VAL A 70 2.89 -9.20 -10.75
C VAL A 70 1.77 -8.41 -11.45
N ASP A 71 0.71 -8.08 -10.70
CA ASP A 71 -0.39 -7.23 -11.15
C ASP A 71 -1.09 -7.75 -12.43
N GLY A 72 -1.31 -9.06 -12.48
CA GLY A 72 -1.98 -9.71 -13.62
C GLY A 72 -1.08 -9.96 -14.84
N SER A 73 0.17 -9.47 -14.83
CA SER A 73 1.14 -9.81 -15.87
C SER A 73 1.75 -11.21 -15.65
N THR A 74 2.41 -11.73 -16.65
CA THR A 74 3.13 -13.02 -16.58
C THR A 74 4.61 -12.80 -16.80
N GLY A 75 5.45 -13.50 -16.04
CA GLY A 75 6.90 -13.48 -16.26
C GLY A 75 7.25 -14.04 -17.63
N VAL A 76 7.83 -13.22 -18.50
CA VAL A 76 8.27 -13.59 -19.84
C VAL A 76 9.76 -13.32 -20.03
N ALA A 77 10.37 -13.92 -21.06
CA ALA A 77 11.74 -13.60 -21.42
C ALA A 77 11.81 -12.24 -22.12
N HIS A 78 12.83 -11.44 -21.77
CA HIS A 78 13.10 -10.14 -22.40
C HIS A 78 14.51 -10.10 -22.94
N SER A 79 14.71 -9.47 -24.07
CA SER A 79 16.03 -9.28 -24.67
C SER A 79 16.77 -8.09 -24.06
N ALA A 80 18.07 -8.09 -24.14
CA ALA A 80 18.89 -6.92 -23.88
C ALA A 80 18.38 -5.73 -24.71
N GLY A 81 18.33 -4.54 -24.09
CA GLY A 81 17.77 -3.36 -24.73
C GLY A 81 16.25 -3.20 -24.55
N ALA A 82 15.52 -4.18 -24.00
CA ALA A 82 14.10 -4.03 -23.66
C ALA A 82 13.89 -2.81 -22.77
N ALA A 83 12.85 -2.02 -23.06
CA ALA A 83 12.57 -0.78 -22.34
C ALA A 83 12.12 -1.08 -20.90
N VAL A 84 12.65 -0.31 -19.95
CA VAL A 84 12.30 -0.42 -18.52
C VAL A 84 11.88 0.94 -18.00
N ASN A 85 10.66 1.00 -17.46
CA ASN A 85 10.07 2.21 -16.90
C ASN A 85 9.77 2.01 -15.42
N HIS A 86 10.09 3.01 -14.58
CA HIS A 86 9.46 3.13 -13.28
C HIS A 86 8.09 3.78 -13.47
N GLY A 87 7.06 3.18 -12.89
CA GLY A 87 5.69 3.66 -13.07
C GLY A 87 4.74 3.13 -12.00
N VAL A 88 3.47 3.45 -12.19
CA VAL A 88 2.35 2.93 -11.40
C VAL A 88 1.63 1.86 -12.21
N SER A 89 1.06 0.89 -11.52
CA SER A 89 0.24 -0.16 -12.10
C SER A 89 -1.13 -0.22 -11.42
N ALA A 90 -2.06 -1.05 -11.90
CA ALA A 90 -3.41 -1.12 -11.36
C ALA A 90 -3.45 -1.36 -9.85
N ARG A 91 -2.60 -2.24 -9.33
CA ARG A 91 -2.52 -2.54 -7.88
C ARG A 91 -2.14 -1.33 -7.02
N ASP A 92 -1.47 -0.32 -7.59
CA ASP A 92 -1.08 0.90 -6.86
C ASP A 92 -2.31 1.76 -6.55
N PHE A 93 -3.40 1.58 -7.30
CA PHE A 93 -4.71 2.19 -7.07
C PHE A 93 -5.68 1.22 -6.37
N ASP A 94 -5.62 -0.07 -6.68
CA ASP A 94 -6.50 -1.07 -6.08
C ASP A 94 -6.26 -1.24 -4.58
N GLU A 95 -5.00 -1.17 -4.14
CA GLU A 95 -4.67 -1.29 -2.72
C GLU A 95 -5.22 -0.15 -1.86
N PRO A 96 -5.08 1.15 -2.25
CA PRO A 96 -5.77 2.24 -1.56
C PRO A 96 -7.29 2.12 -1.62
N ASN A 97 -7.86 1.71 -2.75
CA ASN A 97 -9.29 1.50 -2.90
C ASN A 97 -9.79 0.37 -2.00
N ALA A 98 -9.07 -0.74 -1.93
CA ALA A 98 -9.39 -1.84 -1.01
C ALA A 98 -9.31 -1.37 0.45
N HIS A 99 -8.35 -0.48 0.79
CA HIS A 99 -8.27 0.12 2.11
C HIS A 99 -9.47 1.01 2.43
N VAL A 100 -9.91 1.85 1.48
CA VAL A 100 -11.10 2.71 1.65
C VAL A 100 -12.37 1.88 1.85
N ASN A 101 -12.47 0.74 1.15
CA ASN A 101 -13.62 -0.15 1.21
C ASN A 101 -13.58 -1.15 2.37
N THR A 102 -12.52 -1.16 3.18
CA THR A 102 -12.41 -2.08 4.32
C THR A 102 -12.76 -1.34 5.60
N ASP A 103 -13.88 -1.69 6.23
CA ASP A 103 -14.41 -1.09 7.47
C ASP A 103 -13.44 -1.13 8.67
N VAL A 104 -12.38 -1.94 8.59
CA VAL A 104 -11.40 -2.14 9.68
C VAL A 104 -10.45 -0.96 9.94
N LYS A 105 -10.39 0.04 9.05
CA LYS A 105 -9.47 1.20 9.18
C LYS A 105 -10.19 2.54 9.31
N HIS A 106 -11.50 2.52 9.24
CA HIS A 106 -12.37 3.64 9.55
C HIS A 106 -13.08 3.35 10.87
N VAL A 107 -13.87 4.30 11.36
CA VAL A 107 -14.70 4.04 12.54
C VAL A 107 -15.69 2.93 12.18
N LEU A 108 -15.47 1.75 12.74
CA LEU A 108 -16.34 0.59 12.53
C LEU A 108 -17.66 0.83 13.29
N VAL A 109 -18.78 0.69 12.58
CA VAL A 109 -20.12 0.80 13.16
C VAL A 109 -20.58 -0.58 13.59
N VAL A 110 -20.84 -0.76 14.89
CA VAL A 110 -21.18 -2.05 15.50
C VAL A 110 -22.31 -1.88 16.55
N THR A 111 -22.71 -2.97 17.18
CA THR A 111 -23.46 -2.95 18.45
C THR A 111 -22.55 -3.41 19.59
N SER A 112 -22.96 -3.20 20.85
CA SER A 112 -22.22 -3.68 22.01
C SER A 112 -22.00 -5.20 22.01
N GLY A 113 -22.90 -5.96 21.36
CA GLY A 113 -22.81 -7.41 21.21
C GLY A 113 -21.95 -7.89 20.02
N THR A 114 -21.53 -6.98 19.12
CA THR A 114 -20.77 -7.32 17.89
C THR A 114 -19.40 -6.63 17.82
N ARG A 115 -18.87 -6.24 18.98
CA ARG A 115 -17.51 -5.68 19.08
C ARG A 115 -16.47 -6.64 18.50
N PRO A 116 -15.43 -6.14 17.80
CA PRO A 116 -14.33 -6.98 17.32
C PRO A 116 -13.69 -7.78 18.46
N GLY A 117 -13.57 -9.11 18.26
CA GLY A 117 -12.96 -10.01 19.27
C GLY A 117 -11.42 -9.95 19.31
N SER A 118 -10.80 -9.39 18.26
CA SER A 118 -9.34 -9.23 18.17
C SER A 118 -9.01 -7.82 17.67
N PRO A 119 -9.31 -6.78 18.45
CA PRO A 119 -9.06 -5.40 18.03
C PRO A 119 -7.58 -5.04 18.07
N SER A 120 -7.16 -4.10 17.20
CA SER A 120 -5.83 -3.49 17.25
C SER A 120 -5.79 -2.37 18.29
N ALA A 121 -4.66 -2.16 18.96
CA ALA A 121 -4.48 -1.04 19.90
C ALA A 121 -4.76 0.30 19.19
N GLY A 122 -5.58 1.15 19.79
CA GLY A 122 -6.02 2.42 19.22
C GLY A 122 -7.18 2.31 18.23
N GLN A 123 -7.74 1.13 17.98
CA GLN A 123 -8.94 1.00 17.14
C GLN A 123 -10.13 1.70 17.78
N VAL A 124 -10.90 2.44 16.96
CA VAL A 124 -12.11 3.16 17.38
C VAL A 124 -13.32 2.54 16.72
N ILE A 125 -14.42 2.40 17.49
CA ILE A 125 -15.74 1.94 17.02
C ILE A 125 -16.81 2.93 17.43
N PHE A 126 -17.91 2.95 16.67
CA PHE A 126 -19.16 3.59 17.07
C PHE A 126 -20.22 2.51 17.33
N GLU A 127 -20.79 2.50 18.51
CA GLU A 127 -21.88 1.58 18.87
C GLU A 127 -23.24 2.25 18.61
N THR A 128 -24.06 1.61 17.81
CA THR A 128 -25.37 2.14 17.43
C THR A 128 -26.43 1.97 18.55
N ASP A 129 -26.30 0.93 19.34
CA ASP A 129 -27.22 0.62 20.46
C ASP A 129 -26.95 1.47 21.70
N THR A 130 -25.71 1.92 21.90
CA THR A 130 -25.33 2.83 23.00
C THR A 130 -25.14 4.28 22.54
N ALA A 131 -25.19 4.53 21.21
CA ALA A 131 -24.90 5.82 20.57
C ALA A 131 -23.56 6.43 21.03
N SER A 132 -22.53 5.61 21.23
CA SER A 132 -21.28 5.99 21.85
C SER A 132 -20.07 5.51 21.06
N TYR A 133 -18.96 6.27 21.14
CA TYR A 133 -17.65 5.86 20.62
C TYR A 133 -16.86 5.12 21.69
N PHE A 134 -16.15 4.08 21.28
CA PHE A 134 -15.24 3.33 22.11
C PHE A 134 -13.88 3.21 21.44
N GLY A 135 -12.82 3.27 22.25
CA GLY A 135 -11.44 3.01 21.84
C GLY A 135 -10.89 1.74 22.52
N TRP A 136 -10.16 0.94 21.76
CA TRP A 136 -9.43 -0.19 22.32
C TRP A 136 -8.10 0.28 22.92
N ASN A 137 -7.92 0.15 24.22
CA ASN A 137 -6.72 0.59 24.93
C ASN A 137 -5.59 -0.46 24.98
N GLY A 138 -5.76 -1.59 24.29
CA GLY A 138 -4.86 -2.74 24.31
C GLY A 138 -5.36 -3.91 25.18
N THR A 139 -6.33 -3.67 26.09
CA THR A 139 -6.89 -4.67 26.99
C THR A 139 -8.41 -4.67 27.03
N ALA A 140 -9.05 -3.53 26.84
CA ALA A 140 -10.51 -3.38 26.91
C ALA A 140 -11.01 -2.26 26.01
N TRP A 141 -12.29 -2.32 25.63
CA TRP A 141 -13.02 -1.23 25.01
C TRP A 141 -13.40 -0.19 26.07
N ALA A 142 -12.84 1.01 25.97
CA ALA A 142 -13.12 2.13 26.85
C ALA A 142 -13.92 3.21 26.11
N PRO A 143 -14.95 3.83 26.73
CA PRO A 143 -15.70 4.89 26.09
C PRO A 143 -14.80 6.11 25.82
N ILE A 144 -14.96 6.73 24.64
CA ILE A 144 -14.31 7.97 24.27
C ILE A 144 -15.29 9.10 24.55
N GLY A 145 -14.95 9.96 25.54
CA GLY A 145 -15.84 11.06 25.96
C GLY A 145 -16.58 10.73 27.26
N GLY A 146 -15.87 10.62 28.37
CA GLY A 146 -16.35 10.63 29.77
C GLY A 146 -17.51 9.70 30.12
N ALA A 147 -17.41 9.03 31.24
CA ALA A 147 -18.53 8.33 31.85
C ALA A 147 -19.57 9.34 32.35
N GLY A 148 -20.64 9.47 31.60
CA GLY A 148 -21.79 10.29 31.98
C GLY A 148 -22.21 11.25 30.89
N GLY A 149 -23.06 10.80 29.97
CA GLY A 149 -24.07 11.57 29.24
C GLY A 149 -23.77 12.94 28.63
N ALA A 150 -22.53 13.43 28.69
CA ALA A 150 -22.11 14.63 27.99
C ALA A 150 -21.53 14.21 26.64
N GLY A 151 -22.39 14.08 25.67
CA GLY A 151 -22.02 13.83 24.29
C GLY A 151 -21.04 14.89 23.77
N LEU A 152 -20.55 14.71 22.56
CA LEU A 152 -19.70 15.66 21.79
C LEU A 152 -20.07 17.15 21.90
N GLN A 153 -21.18 17.48 22.57
CA GLN A 153 -21.63 18.84 22.83
C GLN A 153 -20.70 19.61 23.79
N ASP A 154 -20.03 18.93 24.75
CA ASP A 154 -19.13 19.60 25.68
C ASP A 154 -17.77 19.95 25.09
N VAL A 155 -17.33 19.23 24.04
CA VAL A 155 -16.06 19.55 23.35
C VAL A 155 -16.21 20.79 22.47
N PHE A 156 -17.42 21.08 21.97
CA PHE A 156 -17.69 22.26 21.16
C PHE A 156 -17.84 23.56 21.98
N PHE A 157 -18.20 23.44 23.27
CA PHE A 157 -18.39 24.62 24.14
C PHE A 157 -17.08 25.21 24.67
N LEU A 158 -15.98 24.45 24.65
CA LEU A 158 -14.67 24.92 25.13
C LEU A 158 -13.82 25.65 24.06
N MET A 159 -14.27 25.71 22.81
CA MET A 159 -13.57 26.39 21.72
C MET A 159 -14.21 27.76 21.35
N GLY A 160 -15.14 28.25 22.15
CA GLY A 160 -15.89 29.49 21.90
C GLY A 160 -15.97 30.46 23.10
N ALA A 161 -14.80 30.70 23.76
CA ALA A 161 -14.67 31.78 24.72
C ALA A 161 -13.33 32.49 24.53
#